data_25637ae6225ce61f6a17c79ec2c475e2
#
_entry.id   25637ae6225ce61f6a17c79ec2c475e2
#
_cell.length_a   1.000
_cell.length_b   1.000
_cell.length_c   1.000
_cell.angle_alpha   90.00
_cell.angle_beta   90.00
_cell.angle_gamma   90.00
#
_symmetry.space_group_name_H-M   'P 1'
#
loop_
_entity.id
_entity.type
_entity.pdbx_description
1 polymer ?
#
loop_
_entity_poly.entity_id
_entity_poly.type
_entity_poly.pdbx_seq_one_letter_code
_entity_poly.pdbx_strand_id
1 'polypeptide(L)'
;MSERTEELQEQIEELSDADDIMMNIMEVFSETEIIPNAGNYYTFVYNAKTPGVYDEFPLVAVTYVDRWGFRGLNFHWGTSRNYTWNEIVGYLHVIRNDEIDYLRSLSYANFKTK
;
A
#
# COMPACT_ATOMS: atom_id res chain seq x y z
N MET A 1 -8.98 13.01 -11.32
CA MET A 1 -7.72 12.26 -11.14
C MET A 1 -6.62 13.24 -10.75
N SER A 2 -5.73 12.87 -9.83
CA SER A 2 -4.65 13.74 -9.40
C SER A 2 -3.51 13.76 -10.42
N GLU A 3 -2.62 14.75 -10.29
CA GLU A 3 -1.41 14.83 -11.11
C GLU A 3 -0.54 13.60 -10.94
N ARG A 4 -0.43 13.08 -9.70
CA ARG A 4 0.37 11.88 -9.41
C ARG A 4 -0.22 10.63 -10.06
N THR A 5 -1.53 10.48 -10.08
CA THR A 5 -2.17 9.34 -10.74
C THR A 5 -2.02 9.40 -12.25
N GLU A 6 -2.04 10.60 -12.84
CA GLU A 6 -1.78 10.77 -14.27
C GLU A 6 -0.35 10.41 -14.63
N GLU A 7 0.62 10.84 -13.81
CA GLU A 7 2.03 10.49 -13.99
C GLU A 7 2.25 8.98 -13.89
N LEU A 8 1.64 8.34 -12.90
CA LEU A 8 1.72 6.90 -12.73
C LEU A 8 1.11 6.17 -13.93
N GLN A 9 -0.04 6.61 -14.40
CA GLN A 9 -0.72 5.99 -15.54
C GLN A 9 0.20 5.97 -16.77
N GLU A 10 0.92 7.05 -17.03
CA GLU A 10 1.85 7.12 -18.16
C GLU A 10 2.99 6.11 -18.00
N GLN A 11 3.50 5.94 -16.77
CA GLN A 11 4.63 5.05 -16.52
C GLN A 11 4.26 3.58 -16.58
N ILE A 12 3.04 3.20 -16.19
CA ILE A 12 2.66 1.80 -16.05
C ILE A 12 1.72 1.30 -17.14
N GLU A 13 1.46 2.07 -18.19
CA GLU A 13 0.47 1.75 -19.22
C GLU A 13 0.63 0.34 -19.79
N GLU A 14 1.86 -0.14 -19.95
CA GLU A 14 2.15 -1.46 -20.51
C GLU A 14 2.60 -2.48 -19.45
N LEU A 15 2.63 -2.11 -18.17
CA LEU A 15 3.08 -3.00 -17.12
C LEU A 15 1.93 -3.86 -16.60
N SER A 16 2.21 -5.15 -16.37
CA SER A 16 1.25 -6.09 -15.78
C SER A 16 1.78 -6.78 -14.53
N ASP A 17 3.09 -6.73 -14.29
CA ASP A 17 3.72 -7.33 -13.12
C ASP A 17 3.50 -6.45 -11.89
N ALA A 18 2.99 -7.06 -10.80
CA ALA A 18 2.70 -6.33 -9.56
C ALA A 18 3.96 -5.66 -8.99
N ASP A 19 5.11 -6.33 -9.05
CA ASP A 19 6.37 -5.77 -8.53
C ASP A 19 6.77 -4.51 -9.31
N ASP A 20 6.65 -4.54 -10.63
CA ASP A 20 6.99 -3.40 -11.47
C ASP A 20 6.03 -2.23 -11.25
N ILE A 21 4.74 -2.51 -11.13
CA ILE A 21 3.73 -1.49 -10.83
C ILE A 21 4.03 -0.87 -9.47
N MET A 22 4.33 -1.69 -8.45
CA MET A 22 4.62 -1.18 -7.11
C MET A 22 5.88 -0.32 -7.08
N MET A 23 6.92 -0.69 -7.83
CA MET A 23 8.13 0.13 -7.93
C MET A 23 7.82 1.52 -8.49
N ASN A 24 6.97 1.59 -9.50
CA ASN A 24 6.54 2.87 -10.07
C ASN A 24 5.65 3.66 -9.11
N ILE A 25 4.79 2.99 -8.36
CA ILE A 25 3.97 3.62 -7.31
C ILE A 25 4.89 4.29 -6.28
N MET A 26 5.90 3.58 -5.78
CA MET A 26 6.82 4.11 -4.79
C MET A 26 7.60 5.32 -5.31
N GLU A 27 7.93 5.33 -6.60
CA GLU A 27 8.63 6.44 -7.23
C GLU A 27 7.74 7.68 -7.37
N VAL A 28 6.52 7.50 -7.85
CA VAL A 28 5.58 8.62 -8.08
C VAL A 28 5.02 9.15 -6.76
N PHE A 29 4.63 8.25 -5.85
CA PHE A 29 4.09 8.62 -4.53
C PHE A 29 5.23 8.63 -3.51
N SER A 30 6.14 9.58 -3.68
CA SER A 30 7.39 9.65 -2.92
C SER A 30 7.27 10.32 -1.55
N GLU A 31 6.10 10.87 -1.22
CA GLU A 31 5.83 11.38 0.12
C GLU A 31 5.66 10.19 1.07
N THR A 32 6.50 10.13 2.11
CA THR A 32 6.55 8.96 3.00
C THR A 32 6.45 9.35 4.47
N GLU A 33 6.01 8.38 5.28
CA GLU A 33 5.97 8.49 6.74
C GLU A 33 6.49 7.19 7.34
N ILE A 34 7.11 7.28 8.51
CA ILE A 34 7.56 6.10 9.26
C ILE A 34 6.42 5.57 10.12
N ILE A 35 5.71 6.47 10.78
CA ILE A 35 4.55 6.15 11.63
C ILE A 35 3.32 6.77 10.97
N PRO A 36 2.29 5.98 10.66
CA PRO A 36 1.12 6.50 9.97
C PRO A 36 0.21 7.28 10.92
N ASN A 37 -0.68 8.06 10.33
CA ASN A 37 -1.74 8.75 11.07
C ASN A 37 -3.07 8.05 10.79
N ALA A 38 -3.85 7.80 11.84
CA ALA A 38 -5.19 7.26 11.68
C ALA A 38 -6.05 8.22 10.84
N GLY A 39 -6.83 7.67 9.91
CA GLY A 39 -7.63 8.44 8.97
C GLY A 39 -6.95 8.70 7.64
N ASN A 40 -5.67 8.41 7.51
CA ASN A 40 -4.92 8.57 6.27
C ASN A 40 -4.76 7.25 5.52
N TYR A 41 -4.31 7.34 4.27
CA TYR A 41 -4.17 6.20 3.38
C TYR A 41 -2.72 6.01 2.99
N TYR A 42 -2.30 4.73 2.90
CA TYR A 42 -0.91 4.39 2.59
C TYR A 42 -0.84 3.14 1.74
N THR A 43 0.22 3.05 0.93
CA THR A 43 0.65 1.79 0.34
C THR A 43 2.12 1.57 0.68
N PHE A 44 2.52 0.32 0.83
CA PHE A 44 3.85 -0.01 1.33
C PHE A 44 4.20 -1.46 1.00
N VAL A 45 5.43 -1.83 1.29
CA VAL A 45 5.89 -3.22 1.15
C VAL A 45 5.79 -3.90 2.53
N TYR A 46 5.12 -5.04 2.56
CA TYR A 46 4.89 -5.81 3.78
C TYR A 46 5.44 -7.22 3.60
N ASN A 47 6.23 -7.69 4.56
CA ASN A 47 6.79 -9.04 4.56
C ASN A 47 6.40 -9.73 5.86
N ALA A 48 5.28 -10.44 5.83
CA ALA A 48 4.76 -11.12 7.01
C ALA A 48 5.72 -12.22 7.47
N LYS A 49 5.98 -12.25 8.76
CA LYS A 49 6.83 -13.27 9.40
C LYS A 49 6.02 -14.37 10.04
N THR A 50 4.73 -14.11 10.30
CA THR A 50 3.80 -15.09 10.84
C THR A 50 3.21 -15.94 9.72
N PRO A 51 2.91 -17.24 9.97
CA PRO A 51 2.29 -18.10 8.95
C PRO A 51 0.94 -17.56 8.49
N GLY A 52 0.66 -17.74 7.19
CA GLY A 52 -0.61 -17.34 6.60
C GLY A 52 -0.42 -16.65 5.26
N VAL A 53 -1.53 -16.30 4.63
CA VAL A 53 -1.54 -15.55 3.38
C VAL A 53 -1.54 -14.05 3.70
N TYR A 54 -0.71 -13.30 3.00
CA TYR A 54 -0.63 -11.86 3.20
C TYR A 54 -0.50 -11.13 1.87
N ASP A 55 -0.87 -9.85 1.88
CA ASP A 55 -0.70 -8.94 0.74
C ASP A 55 0.67 -8.27 0.89
N GLU A 56 1.56 -8.50 -0.08
CA GLU A 56 2.91 -7.93 -0.05
C GLU A 56 2.90 -6.42 -0.29
N PHE A 57 1.91 -5.91 -1.02
CA PHE A 57 1.81 -4.49 -1.36
C PHE A 57 0.45 -3.93 -0.92
N PRO A 58 0.19 -3.82 0.38
CA PRO A 58 -1.13 -3.39 0.87
C PRO A 58 -1.44 -1.94 0.48
N LEU A 59 -2.70 -1.69 0.18
CA LEU A 59 -3.28 -0.34 0.09
C LEU A 59 -4.27 -0.22 1.23
N VAL A 60 -3.97 0.62 2.22
CA VAL A 60 -4.63 0.59 3.51
C VAL A 60 -5.14 1.95 3.95
N ALA A 61 -6.39 1.98 4.47
CA ALA A 61 -6.88 3.11 5.25
C ALA A 61 -6.59 2.81 6.73
N VAL A 62 -5.72 3.58 7.35
CA VAL A 62 -5.32 3.35 8.75
C VAL A 62 -6.42 3.78 9.69
N THR A 63 -6.84 2.88 10.57
CA THR A 63 -7.92 3.15 11.54
C THR A 63 -7.43 3.24 12.98
N TYR A 64 -6.28 2.63 13.29
CA TYR A 64 -5.76 2.58 14.65
C TYR A 64 -4.24 2.39 14.64
N VAL A 65 -3.53 3.14 15.50
CA VAL A 65 -2.07 3.07 15.60
C VAL A 65 -1.69 2.75 17.05
N ASP A 66 -0.79 1.78 17.25
CA ASP A 66 -0.34 1.36 18.57
C ASP A 66 1.14 1.04 18.57
N ARG A 67 1.66 0.61 19.72
CA ARG A 67 3.08 0.28 19.89
C ARG A 67 3.50 -0.94 19.07
N TRP A 68 2.61 -1.91 18.86
CA TRP A 68 2.92 -3.12 18.09
C TRP A 68 2.90 -2.89 16.57
N GLY A 69 2.18 -1.87 16.10
CA GLY A 69 1.96 -1.60 14.69
C GLY A 69 0.70 -0.77 14.49
N PHE A 70 -0.04 -1.07 13.44
CA PHE A 70 -1.30 -0.39 13.19
C PHE A 70 -2.32 -1.37 12.59
N ARG A 71 -3.58 -0.96 12.66
CA ARG A 71 -4.71 -1.66 12.05
C ARG A 71 -5.31 -0.78 10.97
N GLY A 72 -5.71 -1.39 9.86
CA GLY A 72 -6.36 -0.65 8.79
C GLY A 72 -7.15 -1.53 7.85
N LEU A 73 -8.02 -0.89 7.07
CA LEU A 73 -8.79 -1.55 6.02
C LEU A 73 -7.90 -1.75 4.81
N ASN A 74 -7.66 -2.99 4.44
CA ASN A 74 -6.94 -3.32 3.22
C ASN A 74 -7.91 -3.31 2.04
N PHE A 75 -7.69 -2.43 1.08
CA PHE A 75 -8.59 -2.24 -0.06
C PHE A 75 -8.53 -3.38 -1.08
N HIS A 76 -7.44 -4.15 -1.11
CA HIS A 76 -7.35 -5.30 -2.01
C HIS A 76 -8.22 -6.47 -1.53
N TRP A 77 -8.34 -6.63 -0.20
CA TRP A 77 -9.12 -7.72 0.41
C TRP A 77 -10.50 -7.27 0.88
N GLY A 78 -10.67 -5.97 1.12
CA GLY A 78 -11.91 -5.45 1.66
C GLY A 78 -12.12 -5.74 3.14
N THR A 79 -11.06 -6.10 3.88
CA THR A 79 -11.13 -6.43 5.31
C THR A 79 -10.08 -5.69 6.11
N SER A 80 -10.33 -5.50 7.40
CA SER A 80 -9.34 -4.91 8.32
C SER A 80 -8.27 -5.93 8.66
N ARG A 81 -7.01 -5.46 8.66
CA ARG A 81 -5.83 -6.28 8.96
C ARG A 81 -4.91 -5.54 9.92
N ASN A 82 -4.10 -6.30 10.65
CA ASN A 82 -3.07 -5.76 11.52
C ASN A 82 -1.72 -5.83 10.81
N TYR A 83 -0.92 -4.76 10.97
CA TYR A 83 0.41 -4.66 10.38
C TYR A 83 1.40 -4.29 11.48
N THR A 84 2.39 -5.14 11.72
CA THR A 84 3.39 -4.90 12.76
C THR A 84 4.58 -4.14 12.19
N TRP A 85 5.21 -3.30 13.02
CA TRP A 85 6.30 -2.42 12.58
C TRP A 85 7.47 -3.21 11.96
N ASN A 86 7.82 -4.34 12.56
CA ASN A 86 8.98 -5.12 12.10
C ASN A 86 8.74 -5.92 10.82
N GLU A 87 7.51 -5.96 10.34
CA GLU A 87 7.15 -6.65 9.10
C GLU A 87 7.00 -5.68 7.92
N ILE A 88 7.01 -4.37 8.19
CA ILE A 88 6.97 -3.33 7.15
C ILE A 88 8.38 -3.13 6.62
N VAL A 89 8.52 -3.15 5.30
CA VAL A 89 9.80 -2.95 4.61
C VAL A 89 9.85 -1.53 4.05
N GLY A 90 10.75 -0.71 4.59
CA GLY A 90 10.88 0.67 4.15
C GLY A 90 9.83 1.59 4.77
N TYR A 91 9.35 2.54 3.98
CA TYR A 91 8.46 3.59 4.43
C TYR A 91 7.03 3.38 3.95
N LEU A 92 6.10 4.08 4.61
CA LEU A 92 4.69 4.13 4.21
C LEU A 92 4.53 5.28 3.22
N HIS A 93 4.09 4.96 2.00
CA HIS A 93 3.88 5.95 0.95
C HIS A 93 2.48 6.54 1.09
N VAL A 94 2.41 7.87 1.23
CA VAL A 94 1.16 8.60 1.47
C VAL A 94 0.32 8.65 0.21
N ILE A 95 -0.94 8.24 0.32
CA ILE A 95 -1.92 8.27 -0.76
C ILE A 95 -3.04 9.22 -0.34
N ARG A 96 -3.52 10.04 -1.26
CA ARG A 96 -4.60 10.98 -0.99
C ARG A 96 -5.95 10.36 -1.33
N ASN A 97 -6.99 10.91 -0.73
CA ASN A 97 -8.35 10.40 -0.91
C ASN A 97 -8.79 10.32 -2.38
N ASP A 98 -8.41 11.30 -3.19
CA ASP A 98 -8.76 11.33 -4.60
C ASP A 98 -7.92 10.38 -5.46
N GLU A 99 -6.96 9.70 -4.88
CA GLU A 99 -6.07 8.75 -5.58
C GLU A 99 -6.43 7.29 -5.32
N ILE A 100 -7.26 7.03 -4.31
CA ILE A 100 -7.60 5.66 -3.87
C ILE A 100 -8.27 4.86 -4.97
N ASP A 101 -9.27 5.42 -5.64
CA ASP A 101 -10.03 4.68 -6.65
C ASP A 101 -9.15 4.24 -7.81
N TYR A 102 -8.23 5.10 -8.23
CA TYR A 102 -7.30 4.75 -9.29
C TYR A 102 -6.37 3.60 -8.86
N LEU A 103 -5.76 3.71 -7.67
CA LEU A 103 -4.84 2.68 -7.17
C LEU A 103 -5.55 1.35 -6.96
N ARG A 104 -6.80 1.36 -6.49
CA ARG A 104 -7.60 0.14 -6.36
C ARG A 104 -7.86 -0.54 -7.70
N SER A 105 -7.91 0.22 -8.78
CA SER A 105 -8.15 -0.32 -10.12
C SER A 105 -6.92 -1.03 -10.70
N LEU A 106 -5.74 -0.80 -10.13
CA LEU A 106 -4.50 -1.38 -10.62
C LEU A 106 -4.30 -2.79 -10.08
N SER A 107 -3.73 -3.66 -10.92
CA SER A 107 -3.47 -5.06 -10.57
C SER A 107 -2.09 -5.21 -9.92
N TYR A 108 -1.86 -4.52 -8.81
CA TYR A 108 -0.57 -4.62 -8.12
C TYR A 108 -0.63 -5.35 -6.77
N ALA A 109 -1.80 -5.77 -6.34
CA ALA A 109 -1.89 -6.62 -5.16
C ALA A 109 -1.08 -7.90 -5.38
N ASN A 110 -0.24 -8.26 -4.42
CA ASN A 110 0.63 -9.41 -4.52
C ASN A 110 0.46 -10.28 -3.27
N PHE A 111 -0.34 -11.34 -3.40
CA PHE A 111 -0.66 -12.22 -2.28
C PHE A 111 0.36 -13.34 -2.21
N LYS A 112 1.02 -13.44 -1.07
CA LYS A 112 2.04 -14.46 -0.79
C LYS A 112 1.63 -15.31 0.40
N THR A 113 2.22 -16.50 0.49
CA THR A 113 2.03 -17.43 1.61
C THR A 113 3.32 -17.55 2.40
N LYS A 114 3.21 -17.40 3.71
CA LYS A 114 4.33 -17.57 4.62
C LYS A 114 4.17 -18.87 5.41
#